data_5a8d626779d1e25abc2925e29ff07d4b
#
_entry.id   5a8d626779d1e25abc2925e29ff07d4b
#
_cell.length_a   1.000
_cell.length_b   1.000
_cell.length_c   1.000
_cell.angle_alpha   90.00
_cell.angle_beta   90.00
_cell.angle_gamma   90.00
#
_symmetry.space_group_name_H-M   'P 1'
#
loop_
_entity.id
_entity.type
_entity.pdbx_description
1 polymer ?
#
loop_
_entity_poly.entity_id
_entity_poly.type
_entity_poly.pdbx_seq_one_letter_code
_entity_poly.pdbx_strand_id
1 'polypeptide(L)'
;MSSPRSSAAAPLDDDDLLAEILLRLPPQPSSLPRASAVCKFWRSLASDPGFSRRFRAHHRRNPPLLGCFVHDFCEVRFQPTLEPPNRAPQSRFPFAIAAGDRFHILGCRHGLVLIFHDSQKQLLVWDPFTGDQHRLDIPPGFAVEKTWIGAAVLRAPGDFHHFQVVLVGNSDIQSTQAVASVYSSLTGVWDRLISTPLPPEDSGFLTMVYTGMPAVMVGGSFYWLLYGNSQEILEFDLDKRSLALIPMPVGNTRDMGEGNIWVMPAEGAGLGFLFLRGFCAQLWKRKTDCKGVSSWVLGRSIDLDKLLSLNSEMEIGYPSILGFAEDNNVVLLWTSVGIFTVQFESLQFKKLFESHDWYRCCPFEGVYTAGKNKSSYLMFLDYYC
;
A
#
# COMPACT_ATOMS: atom_id res chain seq x y z
N MET A 1 -10.25 68.45 -6.96
CA MET A 1 -10.77 67.23 -6.21
C MET A 1 -10.27 66.07 -6.99
N SER A 2 -9.18 65.45 -6.53
CA SER A 2 -8.60 64.23 -7.15
C SER A 2 -9.23 63.03 -6.48
N SER A 3 -9.96 62.19 -7.22
CA SER A 3 -10.47 60.91 -6.77
C SER A 3 -9.32 59.98 -6.39
N PRO A 4 -9.37 59.27 -5.26
CA PRO A 4 -8.39 58.26 -4.94
C PRO A 4 -8.57 57.10 -5.94
N ARG A 5 -7.54 56.79 -6.71
CA ARG A 5 -7.45 55.55 -7.47
C ARG A 5 -7.48 54.38 -6.46
N SER A 6 -8.55 53.63 -6.46
CA SER A 6 -8.60 52.36 -5.80
C SER A 6 -7.47 51.52 -6.36
N SER A 7 -6.44 51.24 -5.55
CA SER A 7 -5.40 50.30 -5.87
C SER A 7 -6.11 48.93 -5.93
N ALA A 8 -6.31 48.41 -7.13
CA ALA A 8 -6.74 47.01 -7.27
C ALA A 8 -5.72 46.15 -6.52
N ALA A 9 -6.17 45.41 -5.50
CA ALA A 9 -5.34 44.47 -4.80
C ALA A 9 -4.66 43.53 -5.81
N ALA A 10 -3.37 43.29 -5.63
CA ALA A 10 -2.67 42.39 -6.54
C ALA A 10 -3.39 41.00 -6.49
N PRO A 11 -3.53 40.30 -7.64
CA PRO A 11 -4.27 39.03 -7.68
C PRO A 11 -3.79 37.97 -6.67
N LEU A 12 -2.55 38.09 -6.20
CA LEU A 12 -1.96 37.18 -5.19
C LEU A 12 -2.20 37.63 -3.74
N ASP A 13 -2.92 38.75 -3.52
CA ASP A 13 -3.37 39.22 -2.21
C ASP A 13 -4.79 38.73 -1.89
N ASP A 14 -5.44 38.04 -2.84
CA ASP A 14 -6.73 37.37 -2.67
C ASP A 14 -6.52 35.95 -2.14
N ASP A 15 -7.04 35.67 -0.94
CA ASP A 15 -6.91 34.38 -0.26
C ASP A 15 -7.44 33.21 -1.08
N ASP A 16 -8.58 33.40 -1.73
CA ASP A 16 -9.24 32.33 -2.49
C ASP A 16 -8.48 32.02 -3.77
N LEU A 17 -8.04 33.06 -4.49
CA LEU A 17 -7.26 32.89 -5.71
C LEU A 17 -5.90 32.25 -5.40
N LEU A 18 -5.23 32.72 -4.34
CA LEU A 18 -3.96 32.14 -3.93
C LEU A 18 -4.13 30.68 -3.52
N ALA A 19 -5.18 30.34 -2.76
CA ALA A 19 -5.47 28.95 -2.38
C ALA A 19 -5.64 28.06 -3.62
N GLU A 20 -6.37 28.53 -4.64
CA GLU A 20 -6.56 27.80 -5.90
C GLU A 20 -5.25 27.63 -6.69
N ILE A 21 -4.36 28.61 -6.65
CA ILE A 21 -3.03 28.51 -7.27
C ILE A 21 -2.18 27.48 -6.51
N LEU A 22 -2.13 27.55 -5.19
CA LEU A 22 -1.35 26.64 -4.36
C LEU A 22 -1.86 25.20 -4.43
N LEU A 23 -3.17 24.97 -4.60
CA LEU A 23 -3.75 23.65 -4.82
C LEU A 23 -3.23 22.97 -6.09
N ARG A 24 -2.85 23.74 -7.12
CA ARG A 24 -2.32 23.21 -8.39
C ARG A 24 -0.83 22.94 -8.39
N LEU A 25 -0.12 23.27 -7.31
CA LEU A 25 1.28 22.89 -7.18
C LEU A 25 1.43 21.36 -7.20
N PRO A 26 2.50 20.82 -7.78
CA PRO A 26 2.75 19.38 -7.72
C PRO A 26 2.73 18.85 -6.27
N PRO A 27 2.24 17.64 -5.99
CA PRO A 27 2.15 17.08 -4.65
C PRO A 27 3.51 16.63 -4.08
N GLN A 28 4.59 17.23 -4.56
CA GLN A 28 5.95 16.95 -4.10
C GLN A 28 6.20 17.50 -2.68
N PRO A 29 6.95 16.81 -1.83
CA PRO A 29 7.23 17.24 -0.47
C PRO A 29 7.80 18.67 -0.34
N SER A 30 8.56 19.14 -1.33
CA SER A 30 9.15 20.48 -1.31
C SER A 30 8.23 21.60 -1.82
N SER A 31 7.08 21.29 -2.44
CA SER A 31 6.25 22.29 -3.12
C SER A 31 5.65 23.32 -2.16
N LEU A 32 4.91 22.85 -1.15
CA LEU A 32 4.33 23.74 -0.13
C LEU A 32 5.38 24.43 0.76
N PRO A 33 6.47 23.77 1.21
CA PRO A 33 7.55 24.46 1.90
C PRO A 33 8.18 25.60 1.09
N ARG A 34 8.40 25.39 -0.20
CA ARG A 34 8.92 26.47 -1.09
C ARG A 34 7.93 27.63 -1.22
N ALA A 35 6.66 27.33 -1.44
CA ALA A 35 5.62 28.35 -1.46
C ALA A 35 5.55 29.12 -0.14
N SER A 36 5.65 28.44 1.00
CA SER A 36 5.67 29.03 2.34
C SER A 36 6.86 29.96 2.60
N ALA A 37 7.95 29.86 1.82
CA ALA A 37 9.11 30.70 1.94
C ALA A 37 8.97 32.07 1.23
N VAL A 38 7.95 32.26 0.39
CA VAL A 38 7.74 33.49 -0.39
C VAL A 38 7.40 34.67 0.51
N CYS A 39 6.40 34.52 1.39
CA CYS A 39 6.04 35.55 2.36
C CYS A 39 5.24 34.97 3.54
N LYS A 40 4.98 35.80 4.57
CA LYS A 40 4.21 35.39 5.76
C LYS A 40 2.78 34.96 5.41
N PHE A 41 2.16 35.62 4.47
CA PHE A 41 0.79 35.35 4.01
C PHE A 41 0.70 33.97 3.36
N TRP A 42 1.56 33.65 2.40
CA TRP A 42 1.63 32.33 1.78
C TRP A 42 1.93 31.21 2.79
N ARG A 43 2.81 31.51 3.76
CA ARG A 43 3.12 30.58 4.84
C ARG A 43 1.90 30.29 5.72
N SER A 44 1.14 31.34 6.08
CA SER A 44 -0.09 31.18 6.87
C SER A 44 -1.08 30.25 6.17
N LEU A 45 -1.35 30.50 4.88
CA LEU A 45 -2.27 29.70 4.09
C LEU A 45 -1.80 28.26 3.90
N ALA A 46 -0.53 28.06 3.49
CA ALA A 46 0.02 26.71 3.31
C ALA A 46 0.12 25.91 4.61
N SER A 47 0.16 26.57 5.77
CA SER A 47 0.19 25.94 7.09
C SER A 47 -1.20 25.74 7.69
N ASP A 48 -2.25 26.25 7.03
CA ASP A 48 -3.63 26.04 7.49
C ASP A 48 -4.04 24.58 7.39
N PRO A 49 -4.58 23.98 8.46
CA PRO A 49 -5.03 22.60 8.45
C PRO A 49 -6.15 22.34 7.41
N GLY A 50 -7.03 23.32 7.19
CA GLY A 50 -8.09 23.25 6.18
C GLY A 50 -7.51 23.19 4.78
N PHE A 51 -6.57 24.07 4.46
CA PHE A 51 -5.85 24.06 3.19
C PHE A 51 -5.06 22.75 2.99
N SER A 52 -4.34 22.29 4.01
CA SER A 52 -3.60 21.01 3.95
C SER A 52 -4.51 19.81 3.65
N ARG A 53 -5.73 19.80 4.20
CA ARG A 53 -6.74 18.76 3.86
C ARG A 53 -7.20 18.88 2.41
N ARG A 54 -7.51 20.09 1.94
CA ARG A 54 -7.90 20.35 0.53
C ARG A 54 -6.79 19.93 -0.42
N PHE A 55 -5.52 20.25 -0.13
CA PHE A 55 -4.37 19.88 -0.93
C PHE A 55 -4.21 18.37 -1.03
N ARG A 56 -4.32 17.64 0.08
CA ARG A 56 -4.30 16.16 0.08
C ARG A 56 -5.47 15.58 -0.71
N ALA A 57 -6.67 16.18 -0.59
CA ALA A 57 -7.85 15.76 -1.35
C ALA A 57 -7.65 15.93 -2.85
N HIS A 58 -7.13 17.08 -3.26
CA HIS A 58 -6.91 17.43 -4.67
C HIS A 58 -5.95 16.45 -5.35
N HIS A 59 -4.88 16.04 -4.65
CA HIS A 59 -3.83 15.20 -5.20
C HIS A 59 -3.96 13.70 -4.85
N ARG A 60 -5.07 13.30 -4.24
CA ARG A 60 -5.26 11.92 -3.78
C ARG A 60 -5.17 10.86 -4.89
N ARG A 61 -5.51 11.23 -6.12
CA ARG A 61 -5.54 10.28 -7.26
C ARG A 61 -4.15 9.97 -7.82
N ASN A 62 -3.18 10.86 -7.59
CA ASN A 62 -1.82 10.70 -8.07
C ASN A 62 -0.84 11.15 -6.95
N PRO A 63 -0.85 10.49 -5.79
CA PRO A 63 0.08 10.81 -4.73
C PRO A 63 1.49 10.37 -5.11
N PRO A 64 2.55 11.09 -4.72
CA PRO A 64 3.91 10.63 -4.95
C PRO A 64 4.23 9.39 -4.10
N LEU A 65 5.05 8.49 -4.64
CA LEU A 65 5.69 7.42 -3.87
C LEU A 65 6.78 8.05 -2.98
N LEU A 66 6.44 8.29 -1.71
CA LEU A 66 7.35 8.96 -0.76
C LEU A 66 8.49 8.06 -0.29
N GLY A 67 8.22 6.77 -0.20
CA GLY A 67 9.15 5.77 0.29
C GLY A 67 8.47 4.42 0.49
N CYS A 68 9.09 3.58 1.27
CA CYS A 68 8.52 2.31 1.69
C CYS A 68 8.79 2.07 3.18
N PHE A 69 7.85 1.42 3.85
CA PHE A 69 8.10 0.84 5.15
C PHE A 69 8.75 -0.53 4.95
N VAL A 70 9.95 -0.65 5.46
CA VAL A 70 10.72 -1.89 5.45
C VAL A 70 10.58 -2.52 6.82
N HIS A 71 10.18 -3.77 6.85
CA HIS A 71 10.06 -4.54 8.07
C HIS A 71 11.17 -5.60 8.10
N ASP A 72 12.11 -5.45 9.00
CA ASP A 72 12.96 -6.53 9.44
C ASP A 72 12.42 -7.09 10.76
N PHE A 73 12.88 -8.25 11.19
CA PHE A 73 12.34 -9.00 12.34
C PHE A 73 12.21 -8.21 13.65
N CYS A 74 12.86 -7.05 13.75
CA CYS A 74 12.97 -6.27 14.98
C CYS A 74 12.49 -4.83 14.85
N GLU A 75 12.35 -4.29 13.64
CA GLU A 75 12.13 -2.87 13.44
C GLU A 75 11.30 -2.59 12.18
N VAL A 76 10.45 -1.57 12.25
CA VAL A 76 9.81 -0.96 11.07
C VAL A 76 10.50 0.36 10.78
N ARG A 77 11.14 0.45 9.61
CA ARG A 77 11.84 1.65 9.16
C ARG A 77 11.20 2.23 7.92
N PHE A 78 11.14 3.55 7.83
CA PHE A 78 10.77 4.24 6.62
C PHE A 78 12.00 4.50 5.75
N GLN A 79 12.02 3.97 4.53
CA GLN A 79 13.07 4.19 3.55
C GLN A 79 12.55 5.12 2.45
N PRO A 80 13.07 6.36 2.33
CA PRO A 80 12.63 7.30 1.30
C PRO A 80 13.08 6.87 -0.10
N THR A 81 12.22 7.11 -1.11
CA THR A 81 12.50 6.82 -2.53
C THR A 81 12.78 8.07 -3.36
N LEU A 82 12.42 9.25 -2.83
CA LEU A 82 12.63 10.52 -3.50
C LEU A 82 13.99 11.13 -3.14
N GLU A 83 14.57 11.82 -4.11
CA GLU A 83 15.81 12.57 -3.93
C GLU A 83 15.56 13.99 -3.36
N PRO A 84 16.57 14.62 -2.73
CA PRO A 84 16.46 16.01 -2.37
C PRO A 84 16.11 16.89 -3.58
N PRO A 85 15.26 17.91 -3.41
CA PRO A 85 14.68 18.43 -2.16
C PRO A 85 13.38 17.75 -1.74
N ASN A 86 12.93 16.71 -2.43
CA ASN A 86 11.65 16.02 -2.17
C ASN A 86 11.78 14.82 -1.21
N ARG A 87 12.98 14.54 -0.74
CA ARG A 87 13.25 13.44 0.17
C ARG A 87 12.51 13.62 1.50
N ALA A 88 11.58 12.73 1.82
CA ALA A 88 10.91 12.71 3.11
C ALA A 88 11.89 12.18 4.19
N PRO A 89 12.11 12.90 5.32
CA PRO A 89 13.02 12.42 6.35
C PRO A 89 12.45 11.19 7.06
N GLN A 90 13.30 10.21 7.38
CA GLN A 90 12.91 9.01 8.13
C GLN A 90 12.27 9.34 9.48
N SER A 91 12.84 10.33 10.18
CA SER A 91 12.35 10.80 11.49
C SER A 91 10.92 11.37 11.45
N ARG A 92 10.36 11.59 10.25
CA ARG A 92 8.99 12.11 10.09
C ARG A 92 7.93 11.04 10.31
N PHE A 93 8.30 9.77 10.15
CA PHE A 93 7.40 8.63 10.28
C PHE A 93 7.89 7.68 11.37
N PRO A 94 7.97 8.14 12.64
CA PRO A 94 8.42 7.30 13.72
C PRO A 94 7.34 6.25 14.01
N PHE A 95 7.72 4.99 13.98
CA PHE A 95 6.89 3.89 14.45
C PHE A 95 7.64 3.19 15.57
N ALA A 96 7.16 3.37 16.80
CA ALA A 96 7.77 2.73 17.95
C ALA A 96 7.17 1.34 18.17
N ILE A 97 8.02 0.34 18.25
CA ILE A 97 7.68 -1.04 18.58
C ILE A 97 8.24 -1.32 19.99
N ALA A 98 7.41 -1.87 20.87
CA ALA A 98 7.91 -2.33 22.14
C ALA A 98 8.83 -3.54 21.97
N ALA A 99 9.87 -3.64 22.77
CA ALA A 99 10.82 -4.75 22.68
C ALA A 99 10.10 -6.09 22.89
N GLY A 100 10.26 -6.98 21.92
CA GLY A 100 9.61 -8.30 21.93
C GLY A 100 8.26 -8.41 21.24
N ASP A 101 7.65 -7.29 20.83
CA ASP A 101 6.42 -7.32 20.05
C ASP A 101 6.68 -7.72 18.60
N ARG A 102 5.71 -8.43 18.03
CA ARG A 102 5.71 -8.84 16.62
C ARG A 102 4.63 -8.10 15.87
N PHE A 103 5.02 -7.51 14.74
CA PHE A 103 4.12 -6.76 13.87
C PHE A 103 4.28 -7.22 12.43
N HIS A 104 3.18 -7.15 11.69
CA HIS A 104 3.15 -7.37 10.25
C HIS A 104 2.47 -6.19 9.57
N ILE A 105 3.15 -5.53 8.65
CA ILE A 105 2.52 -4.52 7.82
C ILE A 105 1.68 -5.25 6.76
N LEU A 106 0.36 -5.06 6.84
CA LEU A 106 -0.61 -5.69 5.93
C LEU A 106 -0.81 -4.89 4.65
N GLY A 107 -0.46 -3.62 4.66
CA GLY A 107 -0.52 -2.75 3.49
C GLY A 107 -0.51 -1.27 3.83
N CYS A 108 -0.26 -0.46 2.80
CA CYS A 108 -0.34 0.99 2.85
C CYS A 108 -1.30 1.45 1.75
N ARG A 109 -2.28 2.30 2.09
CA ARG A 109 -3.23 2.83 1.12
C ARG A 109 -3.82 4.15 1.58
N HIS A 110 -3.99 5.09 0.66
CA HIS A 110 -4.57 6.41 0.93
C HIS A 110 -3.91 7.16 2.11
N GLY A 111 -2.58 7.02 2.25
CA GLY A 111 -1.82 7.61 3.34
C GLY A 111 -2.01 6.94 4.70
N LEU A 112 -2.70 5.80 4.77
CA LEU A 112 -2.83 4.98 5.97
C LEU A 112 -1.92 3.76 5.89
N VAL A 113 -1.40 3.33 7.02
CA VAL A 113 -0.66 2.08 7.18
C VAL A 113 -1.49 1.14 8.04
N LEU A 114 -1.73 -0.05 7.53
CA LEU A 114 -2.45 -1.10 8.26
C LEU A 114 -1.45 -2.13 8.78
N ILE A 115 -1.50 -2.37 10.07
CA ILE A 115 -0.55 -3.20 10.78
C ILE A 115 -1.30 -4.25 11.59
N PHE A 116 -0.84 -5.49 11.59
CA PHE A 116 -1.28 -6.52 12.50
C PHE A 116 -0.30 -6.64 13.66
N HIS A 117 -0.79 -6.49 14.87
CA HIS A 117 -0.05 -6.68 16.10
C HIS A 117 -0.23 -8.13 16.56
N ASP A 118 0.77 -8.96 16.27
CA ASP A 118 0.66 -10.41 16.48
C ASP A 118 0.52 -10.77 17.96
N SER A 119 1.28 -10.12 18.85
CA SER A 119 1.24 -10.41 20.30
C SER A 119 -0.12 -10.06 20.94
N GLN A 120 -0.79 -9.01 20.47
CA GLN A 120 -2.09 -8.56 21.00
C GLN A 120 -3.28 -9.06 20.19
N LYS A 121 -3.03 -9.68 19.00
CA LYS A 121 -4.06 -10.11 18.06
C LYS A 121 -5.04 -9.00 17.66
N GLN A 122 -4.48 -7.81 17.38
CA GLN A 122 -5.22 -6.61 17.01
C GLN A 122 -4.72 -6.05 15.68
N LEU A 123 -5.60 -5.34 14.99
CA LEU A 123 -5.21 -4.49 13.88
C LEU A 123 -4.96 -3.05 14.37
N LEU A 124 -3.98 -2.40 13.78
CA LEU A 124 -3.68 -1.00 14.01
C LEU A 124 -3.77 -0.27 12.67
N VAL A 125 -4.64 0.72 12.58
CA VAL A 125 -4.68 1.69 11.47
C VAL A 125 -3.92 2.93 11.91
N TRP A 126 -2.81 3.21 11.24
CA TRP A 126 -1.94 4.35 11.56
C TRP A 126 -1.92 5.35 10.42
N ASP A 127 -2.11 6.63 10.73
CA ASP A 127 -1.89 7.75 9.82
C ASP A 127 -0.51 8.37 10.13
N PRO A 128 0.53 8.11 9.32
CA PRO A 128 1.87 8.63 9.57
C PRO A 128 1.98 10.15 9.46
N PHE A 129 1.03 10.82 8.80
CA PHE A 129 1.06 12.29 8.65
C PHE A 129 0.55 13.02 9.88
N THR A 130 -0.44 12.45 10.58
CA THR A 130 -1.03 13.03 11.80
C THR A 130 -0.48 12.40 13.07
N GLY A 131 -0.01 11.15 12.98
CA GLY A 131 0.37 10.31 14.11
C GLY A 131 -0.82 9.57 14.74
N ASP A 132 -2.03 9.75 14.21
CA ASP A 132 -3.23 9.11 14.76
C ASP A 132 -3.17 7.59 14.59
N GLN A 133 -3.61 6.87 15.62
CA GLN A 133 -3.63 5.42 15.67
C GLN A 133 -5.00 4.93 16.14
N HIS A 134 -5.57 3.97 15.42
CA HIS A 134 -6.82 3.31 15.77
C HIS A 134 -6.58 1.81 15.92
N ARG A 135 -6.87 1.27 17.11
CA ARG A 135 -6.75 -0.15 17.40
C ARG A 135 -8.10 -0.83 17.22
N LEU A 136 -8.09 -1.96 16.53
CA LEU A 136 -9.29 -2.73 16.21
C LEU A 136 -9.09 -4.17 16.68
N ASP A 137 -9.97 -4.64 17.52
CA ASP A 137 -10.02 -6.05 17.88
C ASP A 137 -10.49 -6.87 16.69
N ILE A 138 -9.90 -8.05 16.50
CA ILE A 138 -10.34 -8.96 15.44
C ILE A 138 -11.68 -9.58 15.85
N PRO A 139 -12.70 -9.54 14.98
CA PRO A 139 -14.00 -10.11 15.31
C PRO A 139 -13.90 -11.64 15.44
N PRO A 140 -14.83 -12.28 16.20
CA PRO A 140 -14.88 -13.73 16.31
C PRO A 140 -15.10 -14.39 14.95
N GLY A 141 -14.62 -15.63 14.79
CA GLY A 141 -14.74 -16.39 13.55
C GLY A 141 -13.50 -16.38 12.65
N PHE A 142 -12.40 -15.77 13.12
CA PHE A 142 -11.08 -15.82 12.47
C PHE A 142 -10.12 -16.71 13.28
N ALA A 143 -9.36 -17.56 12.59
CA ALA A 143 -8.32 -18.40 13.20
C ALA A 143 -7.04 -17.60 13.45
N VAL A 144 -7.07 -16.70 14.43
CA VAL A 144 -6.00 -15.72 14.70
C VAL A 144 -4.75 -16.35 15.31
N GLU A 145 -4.85 -17.58 15.82
CA GLU A 145 -3.75 -18.26 16.52
C GLU A 145 -2.53 -18.53 15.64
N LYS A 146 -2.74 -18.66 14.31
CA LYS A 146 -1.69 -18.96 13.34
C LYS A 146 -1.33 -17.82 12.41
N THR A 147 -1.74 -16.57 12.69
CA THR A 147 -1.41 -15.38 11.88
C THR A 147 -1.81 -15.44 10.40
N TRP A 148 -2.86 -16.21 10.06
CA TRP A 148 -3.33 -16.36 8.68
C TRP A 148 -4.44 -15.36 8.39
N ILE A 149 -4.07 -14.09 8.37
CA ILE A 149 -4.96 -12.98 8.06
C ILE A 149 -4.35 -12.05 7.02
N GLY A 150 -5.17 -11.50 6.19
CA GLY A 150 -4.87 -10.36 5.34
C GLY A 150 -5.86 -9.24 5.61
N ALA A 151 -5.47 -8.02 5.37
CA ALA A 151 -6.42 -6.93 5.47
C ALA A 151 -6.06 -5.80 4.51
N ALA A 152 -7.07 -4.99 4.18
CA ALA A 152 -6.91 -3.79 3.38
C ALA A 152 -7.66 -2.63 4.02
N VAL A 153 -7.04 -1.45 3.99
CA VAL A 153 -7.67 -0.21 4.45
C VAL A 153 -8.07 0.64 3.25
N LEU A 154 -9.21 1.30 3.35
CA LEU A 154 -9.64 2.27 2.35
C LEU A 154 -10.35 3.46 3.00
N ARG A 155 -10.26 4.61 2.32
CA ARG A 155 -11.06 5.80 2.62
C ARG A 155 -12.02 6.07 1.48
N ALA A 156 -13.24 6.47 1.79
CA ALA A 156 -14.18 6.92 0.77
C ALA A 156 -13.64 8.16 0.02
N PRO A 157 -13.99 8.35 -1.25
CA PRO A 157 -13.61 9.56 -1.98
C PRO A 157 -14.08 10.81 -1.25
N GLY A 158 -13.13 11.76 -1.01
CA GLY A 158 -13.42 13.02 -0.31
C GLY A 158 -13.50 12.94 1.22
N ASP A 159 -13.50 11.75 1.80
CA ASP A 159 -13.49 11.56 3.25
C ASP A 159 -12.05 11.33 3.76
N PHE A 160 -11.61 12.16 4.70
CA PHE A 160 -10.30 12.07 5.37
C PHE A 160 -10.39 11.64 6.82
N HIS A 161 -11.60 11.56 7.36
CA HIS A 161 -11.81 11.23 8.77
C HIS A 161 -12.20 9.78 8.97
N HIS A 162 -12.94 9.21 8.02
CA HIS A 162 -13.42 7.86 8.13
C HIS A 162 -12.64 6.92 7.21
N PHE A 163 -12.55 5.69 7.66
CA PHE A 163 -11.95 4.60 6.91
C PHE A 163 -12.74 3.31 7.09
N GLN A 164 -12.53 2.39 6.19
CA GLN A 164 -13.00 1.02 6.31
C GLN A 164 -11.79 0.09 6.30
N VAL A 165 -11.93 -1.05 6.98
CA VAL A 165 -10.94 -2.13 6.93
C VAL A 165 -11.65 -3.39 6.50
N VAL A 166 -11.20 -3.97 5.39
CA VAL A 166 -11.60 -5.32 4.97
C VAL A 166 -10.60 -6.29 5.58
N LEU A 167 -11.06 -7.15 6.46
CA LEU A 167 -10.28 -8.22 7.06
C LEU A 167 -10.66 -9.53 6.38
N VAL A 168 -9.68 -10.31 5.98
CA VAL A 168 -9.83 -11.66 5.44
C VAL A 168 -8.94 -12.63 6.22
N GLY A 169 -9.33 -13.90 6.28
CA GLY A 169 -8.55 -14.91 6.97
C GLY A 169 -9.17 -16.30 6.81
N ASN A 170 -8.66 -17.25 7.57
CA ASN A 170 -9.22 -18.57 7.64
C ASN A 170 -10.16 -18.69 8.86
N SER A 171 -11.25 -19.46 8.72
CA SER A 171 -12.25 -19.65 9.80
C SER A 171 -11.75 -20.53 10.94
N ASP A 172 -10.87 -21.46 10.61
CA ASP A 172 -10.38 -22.51 11.53
C ASP A 172 -8.95 -22.91 11.20
N ILE A 173 -8.38 -23.74 12.07
CA ILE A 173 -7.00 -24.24 11.93
C ILE A 173 -6.85 -25.20 10.74
N GLN A 174 -7.93 -25.82 10.30
CA GLN A 174 -7.96 -26.73 9.15
C GLN A 174 -8.11 -26.00 7.82
N SER A 175 -8.32 -24.67 7.87
CA SER A 175 -8.44 -23.80 6.69
C SER A 175 -9.49 -24.25 5.69
N THR A 176 -10.65 -24.71 6.19
CA THR A 176 -11.75 -25.21 5.34
C THR A 176 -12.50 -24.08 4.63
N GLN A 177 -12.44 -22.88 5.19
CA GLN A 177 -13.12 -21.71 4.64
C GLN A 177 -12.25 -20.45 4.76
N ALA A 178 -12.27 -19.63 3.71
CA ALA A 178 -11.89 -18.24 3.81
C ALA A 178 -13.07 -17.42 4.34
N VAL A 179 -12.78 -16.51 5.25
CA VAL A 179 -13.77 -15.62 5.86
C VAL A 179 -13.38 -14.16 5.66
N ALA A 180 -14.37 -13.28 5.62
CA ALA A 180 -14.16 -11.83 5.54
C ALA A 180 -15.15 -11.08 6.42
N SER A 181 -14.73 -9.92 6.92
CA SER A 181 -15.59 -8.94 7.57
C SER A 181 -15.07 -7.52 7.26
N VAL A 182 -15.96 -6.54 7.32
CA VAL A 182 -15.61 -5.15 7.06
C VAL A 182 -15.90 -4.31 8.28
N TYR A 183 -14.90 -3.59 8.72
CA TYR A 183 -15.03 -2.57 9.78
C TYR A 183 -15.30 -1.21 9.17
N SER A 184 -16.17 -0.44 9.81
CA SER A 184 -16.39 0.96 9.48
C SER A 184 -16.03 1.84 10.67
N SER A 185 -15.10 2.76 10.50
CA SER A 185 -14.76 3.73 11.55
C SER A 185 -15.88 4.75 11.82
N LEU A 186 -16.86 4.88 10.92
CA LEU A 186 -18.03 5.72 11.11
C LEU A 186 -18.99 5.14 12.15
N THR A 187 -19.18 3.81 12.14
CA THR A 187 -20.09 3.10 13.06
C THR A 187 -19.36 2.47 14.24
N GLY A 188 -18.04 2.28 14.13
CA GLY A 188 -17.23 1.63 15.14
C GLY A 188 -17.40 0.12 15.25
N VAL A 189 -18.05 -0.51 14.26
CA VAL A 189 -18.38 -1.95 14.31
C VAL A 189 -17.95 -2.70 13.06
N TRP A 190 -17.76 -4.02 13.23
CA TRP A 190 -17.57 -4.97 12.14
C TRP A 190 -18.91 -5.40 11.57
N ASP A 191 -18.98 -5.52 10.25
CA ASP A 191 -20.11 -6.09 9.55
C ASP A 191 -20.21 -7.61 9.79
N ARG A 192 -21.31 -8.19 9.29
CA ARG A 192 -21.54 -9.63 9.32
C ARG A 192 -20.41 -10.39 8.62
N LEU A 193 -19.99 -11.51 9.24
CA LEU A 193 -19.01 -12.43 8.66
C LEU A 193 -19.53 -13.08 7.38
N ILE A 194 -18.69 -13.10 6.35
CA ILE A 194 -18.94 -13.73 5.06
C ILE A 194 -17.93 -14.86 4.91
N SER A 195 -18.30 -15.98 4.31
CA SER A 195 -17.38 -17.10 4.09
C SER A 195 -17.52 -17.70 2.70
N THR A 196 -16.43 -18.32 2.23
CA THR A 196 -16.39 -19.16 1.03
C THR A 196 -15.56 -20.40 1.29
N PRO A 197 -15.97 -21.59 0.82
CA PRO A 197 -15.17 -22.81 0.96
C PRO A 197 -13.81 -22.65 0.26
N LEU A 198 -12.75 -23.16 0.90
CA LEU A 198 -11.45 -23.35 0.27
C LEU A 198 -11.36 -24.76 -0.31
N PRO A 199 -10.62 -24.97 -1.39
CA PRO A 199 -10.44 -26.29 -1.96
C PRO A 199 -9.83 -27.25 -0.94
N PRO A 200 -10.30 -28.50 -0.86
CA PRO A 200 -9.65 -29.54 -0.06
C PRO A 200 -8.27 -29.84 -0.65
N GLU A 201 -7.28 -29.92 0.20
CA GLU A 201 -5.92 -30.26 -0.23
C GLU A 201 -5.57 -31.71 0.11
N ASP A 202 -5.28 -32.50 -0.93
CA ASP A 202 -4.93 -33.93 -0.81
C ASP A 202 -3.53 -34.16 -0.19
N SER A 203 -2.70 -33.11 -0.07
CA SER A 203 -1.29 -33.22 0.31
C SER A 203 -0.96 -32.87 1.76
N GLY A 204 -1.98 -32.65 2.59
CA GLY A 204 -1.81 -32.27 4.02
C GLY A 204 -1.31 -30.83 4.25
N PHE A 205 -1.24 -30.01 3.20
CA PHE A 205 -0.92 -28.60 3.30
C PHE A 205 -2.19 -27.77 3.13
N LEU A 206 -2.33 -26.74 3.95
CA LEU A 206 -3.54 -25.94 4.01
C LEU A 206 -3.43 -24.72 3.10
N THR A 207 -4.47 -24.44 2.32
CA THR A 207 -4.62 -23.16 1.63
C THR A 207 -4.92 -22.05 2.64
N MET A 208 -4.14 -20.99 2.65
CA MET A 208 -4.26 -19.95 3.67
C MET A 208 -4.11 -18.55 3.09
N VAL A 209 -4.74 -17.59 3.75
CA VAL A 209 -4.49 -16.17 3.53
C VAL A 209 -3.09 -15.86 4.10
N TYR A 210 -2.21 -15.35 3.25
CA TYR A 210 -0.83 -15.10 3.65
C TYR A 210 -0.65 -13.66 4.14
N THR A 211 -0.33 -13.50 5.43
CA THR A 211 -0.19 -12.21 6.11
C THR A 211 0.89 -11.29 5.49
N GLY A 212 1.87 -11.87 4.82
CA GLY A 212 2.96 -11.10 4.22
C GLY A 212 2.68 -10.50 2.85
N MET A 213 1.49 -10.70 2.25
CA MET A 213 1.15 -10.16 0.92
C MET A 213 0.02 -9.14 1.06
N PRO A 214 0.28 -7.84 0.81
CA PRO A 214 -0.76 -6.83 0.80
C PRO A 214 -1.84 -7.13 -0.24
N ALA A 215 -3.08 -6.72 0.07
CA ALA A 215 -4.16 -6.70 -0.91
C ALA A 215 -3.85 -5.74 -2.05
N VAL A 216 -4.35 -6.06 -3.23
CA VAL A 216 -4.36 -5.14 -4.37
C VAL A 216 -5.80 -4.82 -4.75
N MET A 217 -6.09 -3.55 -5.01
CA MET A 217 -7.41 -3.11 -5.42
C MET A 217 -7.48 -2.99 -6.94
N VAL A 218 -8.41 -3.72 -7.55
CA VAL A 218 -8.69 -3.62 -8.98
C VAL A 218 -10.20 -3.46 -9.19
N GLY A 219 -10.59 -2.39 -9.83
CA GLY A 219 -12.02 -2.04 -9.93
C GLY A 219 -12.66 -1.82 -8.56
N GLY A 220 -13.73 -2.52 -8.27
CA GLY A 220 -14.45 -2.48 -6.98
C GLY A 220 -14.11 -3.64 -6.04
N SER A 221 -13.04 -4.40 -6.30
CA SER A 221 -12.67 -5.60 -5.52
C SER A 221 -11.26 -5.53 -4.98
N PHE A 222 -11.07 -6.13 -3.81
CA PHE A 222 -9.75 -6.45 -3.27
C PHE A 222 -9.35 -7.88 -3.62
N TYR A 223 -8.05 -8.07 -3.87
CA TYR A 223 -7.48 -9.35 -4.25
C TYR A 223 -6.28 -9.69 -3.37
N TRP A 224 -6.26 -10.91 -2.82
CA TRP A 224 -5.14 -11.47 -2.06
C TRP A 224 -4.65 -12.75 -2.75
N LEU A 225 -3.35 -12.89 -2.87
CA LEU A 225 -2.76 -14.18 -3.25
C LEU A 225 -2.88 -15.13 -2.07
N LEU A 226 -3.44 -16.32 -2.28
CA LEU A 226 -3.46 -17.39 -1.29
C LEU A 226 -2.15 -18.18 -1.34
N TYR A 227 -1.75 -18.67 -0.18
CA TYR A 227 -0.58 -19.55 -0.05
C TYR A 227 -1.07 -20.98 0.17
N GLY A 228 -0.63 -21.90 -0.68
CA GLY A 228 -1.04 -23.33 -0.65
C GLY A 228 -0.50 -24.09 -1.84
N ASN A 229 -0.96 -25.31 -2.06
CA ASN A 229 -0.58 -26.11 -3.22
C ASN A 229 -1.32 -25.66 -4.49
N SER A 230 -2.58 -25.32 -4.37
CA SER A 230 -3.35 -24.70 -5.44
C SER A 230 -3.11 -23.19 -5.40
N GLN A 231 -2.73 -22.61 -6.55
CA GLN A 231 -2.57 -21.17 -6.64
C GLN A 231 -3.89 -20.52 -6.94
N GLU A 232 -4.34 -19.73 -5.98
CA GLU A 232 -5.61 -19.04 -6.07
C GLU A 232 -5.47 -17.60 -5.60
N ILE A 233 -6.31 -16.76 -6.15
CA ILE A 233 -6.51 -15.40 -5.72
C ILE A 233 -7.86 -15.35 -5.02
N LEU A 234 -7.88 -14.86 -3.78
CA LEU A 234 -9.11 -14.55 -3.06
C LEU A 234 -9.58 -13.15 -3.50
N GLU A 235 -10.78 -13.06 -4.05
CA GLU A 235 -11.47 -11.83 -4.38
C GLU A 235 -12.48 -11.47 -3.31
N PHE A 236 -12.48 -10.22 -2.88
CA PHE A 236 -13.56 -9.61 -2.09
C PHE A 236 -14.19 -8.47 -2.86
N ASP A 237 -15.41 -8.66 -3.34
CA ASP A 237 -16.19 -7.64 -4.03
C ASP A 237 -16.81 -6.68 -2.98
N LEU A 238 -16.43 -5.41 -3.04
CA LEU A 238 -16.83 -4.38 -2.06
C LEU A 238 -18.34 -4.05 -2.17
N ASP A 239 -18.90 -4.07 -3.37
CA ASP A 239 -20.28 -3.70 -3.61
C ASP A 239 -21.22 -4.85 -3.26
N LYS A 240 -20.89 -6.06 -3.71
CA LYS A 240 -21.70 -7.26 -3.46
C LYS A 240 -21.50 -7.86 -2.06
N ARG A 241 -20.43 -7.44 -1.37
CA ARG A 241 -20.02 -8.04 -0.09
C ARG A 241 -19.91 -9.57 -0.20
N SER A 242 -19.14 -10.04 -1.16
CA SER A 242 -18.97 -11.48 -1.44
C SER A 242 -17.52 -11.85 -1.64
N LEU A 243 -17.21 -13.12 -1.31
CA LEU A 243 -15.93 -13.74 -1.54
C LEU A 243 -16.00 -14.69 -2.73
N ALA A 244 -14.94 -14.73 -3.53
CA ALA A 244 -14.76 -15.68 -4.62
C ALA A 244 -13.30 -16.13 -4.72
N LEU A 245 -13.10 -17.33 -5.28
CA LEU A 245 -11.77 -17.86 -5.58
C LEU A 245 -11.53 -17.83 -7.08
N ILE A 246 -10.34 -17.42 -7.46
CA ILE A 246 -9.90 -17.33 -8.85
C ILE A 246 -8.66 -18.20 -9.02
N PRO A 247 -8.78 -19.36 -9.71
CA PRO A 247 -7.63 -20.22 -9.96
C PRO A 247 -6.62 -19.54 -10.91
N MET A 248 -5.33 -19.75 -10.67
CA MET A 248 -4.24 -19.22 -11.48
C MET A 248 -3.67 -20.29 -12.43
N PRO A 249 -3.12 -19.91 -13.58
CA PRO A 249 -2.62 -20.85 -14.57
C PRO A 249 -1.18 -21.32 -14.30
N VAL A 250 -0.56 -20.84 -13.24
CA VAL A 250 0.85 -21.14 -12.91
C VAL A 250 0.89 -22.24 -11.85
N GLY A 251 1.86 -23.13 -11.93
CA GLY A 251 1.99 -24.27 -11.04
C GLY A 251 2.32 -23.90 -9.57
N ASN A 252 2.65 -24.87 -8.76
CA ASN A 252 2.77 -24.76 -7.29
C ASN A 252 3.70 -23.62 -6.82
N THR A 253 3.21 -22.70 -5.97
CA THR A 253 3.98 -21.55 -5.40
C THR A 253 5.17 -21.99 -4.55
N ARG A 254 5.14 -23.20 -4.00
CA ARG A 254 6.22 -23.70 -3.13
C ARG A 254 7.52 -23.90 -3.86
N ASP A 255 7.46 -24.38 -5.10
CA ASP A 255 8.65 -24.62 -5.92
C ASP A 255 9.26 -23.32 -6.46
N MET A 256 8.55 -22.20 -6.29
CA MET A 256 8.90 -20.92 -6.90
C MET A 256 9.52 -19.91 -5.94
N GLY A 257 9.49 -20.15 -4.64
CA GLY A 257 9.96 -19.21 -3.62
C GLY A 257 9.01 -18.01 -3.39
N GLU A 258 9.12 -17.39 -2.25
CA GLU A 258 8.39 -16.16 -1.90
C GLU A 258 8.87 -14.99 -2.77
N GLY A 259 7.96 -14.11 -3.17
CA GLY A 259 8.29 -12.90 -3.93
C GLY A 259 8.33 -13.07 -5.46
N ASN A 260 7.93 -14.24 -5.99
CA ASN A 260 7.95 -14.47 -7.44
C ASN A 260 6.59 -14.20 -8.12
N ILE A 261 5.50 -14.07 -7.35
CA ILE A 261 4.18 -13.74 -7.88
C ILE A 261 3.61 -12.54 -7.13
N TRP A 262 3.00 -11.61 -7.87
CA TRP A 262 2.31 -10.47 -7.29
C TRP A 262 1.05 -10.13 -8.09
N VAL A 263 -0.10 -10.09 -7.40
CA VAL A 263 -1.35 -9.64 -8.00
C VAL A 263 -1.25 -8.14 -8.28
N MET A 264 -1.70 -7.69 -9.43
CA MET A 264 -1.64 -6.29 -9.83
C MET A 264 -2.69 -5.98 -10.91
N PRO A 265 -3.02 -4.70 -11.15
CA PRO A 265 -3.83 -4.34 -12.31
C PRO A 265 -3.15 -4.78 -13.62
N ALA A 266 -3.94 -5.28 -14.56
CA ALA A 266 -3.46 -5.61 -15.90
C ALA A 266 -3.34 -4.35 -16.77
N GLU A 267 -2.44 -4.38 -17.76
CA GLU A 267 -2.39 -3.36 -18.80
C GLU A 267 -3.76 -3.27 -19.52
N GLY A 268 -4.33 -2.07 -19.53
CA GLY A 268 -5.64 -1.80 -20.12
C GLY A 268 -6.82 -2.10 -19.20
N ALA A 269 -6.60 -2.12 -17.89
CA ALA A 269 -7.54 -2.40 -16.81
C ALA A 269 -7.90 -3.88 -16.61
N GLY A 270 -8.46 -4.19 -15.44
CA GLY A 270 -8.82 -5.55 -15.03
C GLY A 270 -7.74 -6.22 -14.19
N LEU A 271 -8.03 -7.45 -13.77
CA LEU A 271 -7.14 -8.23 -12.90
C LEU A 271 -5.98 -8.81 -13.70
N GLY A 272 -4.77 -8.68 -13.16
CA GLY A 272 -3.55 -9.27 -13.66
C GLY A 272 -2.65 -9.76 -12.54
N PHE A 273 -1.53 -10.33 -12.91
CA PHE A 273 -0.44 -10.64 -11.99
C PHE A 273 0.91 -10.59 -12.70
N LEU A 274 1.94 -10.24 -11.95
CA LEU A 274 3.33 -10.38 -12.34
C LEU A 274 3.86 -11.71 -11.82
N PHE A 275 4.52 -12.47 -12.69
CA PHE A 275 5.23 -13.68 -12.35
C PHE A 275 6.69 -13.59 -12.77
N LEU A 276 7.61 -13.78 -11.83
CA LEU A 276 9.04 -13.84 -12.10
C LEU A 276 9.49 -15.28 -12.24
N ARG A 277 10.12 -15.58 -13.36
CA ARG A 277 10.78 -16.86 -13.63
C ARG A 277 12.24 -16.61 -13.99
N GLY A 278 13.14 -16.76 -13.03
CA GLY A 278 14.52 -16.33 -13.19
C GLY A 278 14.59 -14.82 -13.46
N PHE A 279 15.26 -14.43 -14.51
CA PHE A 279 15.33 -13.03 -14.96
C PHE A 279 14.20 -12.61 -15.91
N CYS A 280 13.19 -13.46 -16.10
CA CYS A 280 12.05 -13.14 -16.95
C CYS A 280 10.83 -12.71 -16.12
N ALA A 281 10.35 -11.50 -16.36
CA ALA A 281 9.09 -10.98 -15.81
C ALA A 281 7.96 -11.23 -16.79
N GLN A 282 6.96 -12.00 -16.37
CA GLN A 282 5.77 -12.34 -17.15
C GLN A 282 4.57 -11.59 -16.60
N LEU A 283 3.92 -10.79 -17.42
CA LEU A 283 2.71 -10.05 -17.11
C LEU A 283 1.50 -10.80 -17.66
N TRP A 284 0.68 -11.30 -16.76
CA TRP A 284 -0.55 -12.04 -17.08
C TRP A 284 -1.78 -11.17 -16.88
N LYS A 285 -2.80 -11.37 -17.68
CA LYS A 285 -4.09 -10.68 -17.56
C LYS A 285 -5.26 -11.66 -17.66
N ARG A 286 -6.28 -11.39 -16.86
CA ARG A 286 -7.55 -12.10 -16.92
C ARG A 286 -8.42 -11.50 -18.01
N LYS A 287 -8.91 -12.31 -18.93
CA LYS A 287 -9.84 -11.93 -19.98
C LYS A 287 -11.12 -12.73 -19.86
N THR A 288 -12.25 -12.06 -20.07
CA THR A 288 -13.55 -12.69 -20.16
C THR A 288 -13.97 -12.72 -21.64
N ASP A 289 -14.34 -13.87 -22.15
CA ASP A 289 -14.80 -14.03 -23.52
C ASP A 289 -16.26 -13.57 -23.71
N CYS A 290 -16.74 -13.62 -24.93
CA CYS A 290 -18.12 -13.23 -25.27
C CYS A 290 -19.20 -14.16 -24.66
N LYS A 291 -18.80 -15.32 -24.13
CA LYS A 291 -19.68 -16.27 -23.41
C LYS A 291 -19.63 -16.09 -21.90
N GLY A 292 -18.86 -15.12 -21.39
CA GLY A 292 -18.69 -14.88 -19.97
C GLY A 292 -17.65 -15.78 -19.28
N VAL A 293 -16.91 -16.60 -20.03
CA VAL A 293 -15.86 -17.46 -19.48
C VAL A 293 -14.59 -16.67 -19.33
N SER A 294 -14.06 -16.61 -18.10
CA SER A 294 -12.80 -15.93 -17.79
C SER A 294 -11.62 -16.89 -17.88
N SER A 295 -10.55 -16.44 -18.54
CA SER A 295 -9.30 -17.18 -18.69
C SER A 295 -8.09 -16.25 -18.49
N TRP A 296 -6.94 -16.85 -18.19
CA TRP A 296 -5.68 -16.12 -18.08
C TRP A 296 -4.93 -16.15 -19.42
N VAL A 297 -4.38 -14.99 -19.79
CA VAL A 297 -3.61 -14.82 -21.01
C VAL A 297 -2.29 -14.14 -20.65
N LEU A 298 -1.18 -14.72 -21.13
CA LEU A 298 0.12 -14.07 -21.06
C LEU A 298 0.10 -12.82 -21.97
N GLY A 299 0.30 -11.65 -21.37
CA GLY A 299 0.34 -10.38 -22.08
C GLY A 299 1.74 -10.08 -22.63
N ARG A 300 2.71 -9.95 -21.73
CA ARG A 300 4.10 -9.60 -22.06
C ARG A 300 5.08 -10.43 -21.26
N SER A 301 6.26 -10.65 -21.87
CA SER A 301 7.45 -11.18 -21.18
C SER A 301 8.59 -10.17 -21.36
N ILE A 302 9.29 -9.86 -20.27
CA ILE A 302 10.33 -8.83 -20.23
C ILE A 302 11.57 -9.45 -19.60
N ASP A 303 12.71 -9.34 -20.29
CA ASP A 303 14.01 -9.79 -19.79
C ASP A 303 14.56 -8.72 -18.84
N LEU A 304 14.58 -9.01 -17.54
CA LEU A 304 15.02 -8.07 -16.50
C LEU A 304 16.53 -7.84 -16.51
N ASP A 305 17.32 -8.84 -16.88
CA ASP A 305 18.77 -8.70 -17.03
C ASP A 305 19.10 -7.62 -18.07
N LYS A 306 18.42 -7.63 -19.21
CA LYS A 306 18.58 -6.59 -20.24
C LYS A 306 18.00 -5.26 -19.81
N LEU A 307 16.78 -5.25 -19.22
CA LEU A 307 16.12 -4.02 -18.81
C LEU A 307 16.94 -3.28 -17.74
N LEU A 308 17.41 -3.99 -16.72
CA LEU A 308 18.11 -3.41 -15.56
C LEU A 308 19.63 -3.40 -15.72
N SER A 309 20.15 -3.88 -16.86
CA SER A 309 21.58 -4.04 -17.14
C SER A 309 22.29 -4.91 -16.09
N LEU A 310 21.65 -6.02 -15.70
CA LEU A 310 22.20 -6.97 -14.75
C LEU A 310 23.16 -7.94 -15.48
N ASN A 311 24.18 -8.40 -14.77
CA ASN A 311 25.06 -9.46 -15.27
C ASN A 311 24.58 -10.82 -14.75
N SER A 312 23.64 -11.43 -15.47
CA SER A 312 22.97 -12.68 -15.06
C SER A 312 23.91 -13.86 -14.81
N GLU A 313 25.14 -13.83 -15.37
CA GLU A 313 26.15 -14.87 -15.17
C GLU A 313 26.91 -14.72 -13.83
N MET A 314 26.95 -13.50 -13.27
CA MET A 314 27.64 -13.20 -12.03
C MET A 314 26.70 -12.93 -10.84
N GLU A 315 25.38 -12.90 -11.08
CA GLU A 315 24.41 -12.59 -10.04
C GLU A 315 24.17 -13.78 -9.09
N ILE A 316 24.25 -13.51 -7.80
CA ILE A 316 23.92 -14.48 -6.75
C ILE A 316 22.44 -14.35 -6.44
N GLY A 317 21.59 -15.13 -7.11
CA GLY A 317 20.15 -15.17 -6.91
C GLY A 317 19.35 -14.50 -8.03
N TYR A 318 18.06 -14.75 -8.03
CA TYR A 318 17.12 -14.19 -9.00
C TYR A 318 16.42 -12.97 -8.43
N PRO A 319 15.95 -12.03 -9.29
CA PRO A 319 15.12 -10.92 -8.85
C PRO A 319 13.88 -11.39 -8.08
N SER A 320 13.50 -10.62 -7.05
CA SER A 320 12.32 -10.90 -6.22
C SER A 320 11.48 -9.65 -6.05
N ILE A 321 10.14 -9.82 -6.03
CA ILE A 321 9.21 -8.71 -5.83
C ILE A 321 9.14 -8.39 -4.34
N LEU A 322 9.44 -7.15 -3.98
CA LEU A 322 9.38 -6.66 -2.61
C LEU A 322 8.06 -5.98 -2.28
N GLY A 323 7.42 -5.35 -3.26
CA GLY A 323 6.20 -4.59 -3.08
C GLY A 323 5.68 -3.98 -4.36
N PHE A 324 4.44 -3.49 -4.30
CA PHE A 324 3.77 -2.82 -5.41
C PHE A 324 3.10 -1.53 -4.93
N ALA A 325 3.47 -0.42 -5.54
CA ALA A 325 2.89 0.91 -5.34
C ALA A 325 1.73 1.08 -6.32
N GLU A 326 0.49 1.00 -5.80
CA GLU A 326 -0.71 0.89 -6.63
C GLU A 326 -1.04 2.19 -7.38
N ASP A 327 -0.95 3.34 -6.69
CA ASP A 327 -1.31 4.64 -7.28
C ASP A 327 -0.31 5.06 -8.37
N ASN A 328 0.95 4.63 -8.28
CA ASN A 328 2.00 4.91 -9.25
C ASN A 328 2.22 3.77 -10.26
N ASN A 329 1.57 2.62 -10.08
CA ASN A 329 1.78 1.40 -10.88
C ASN A 329 3.25 1.01 -10.99
N VAL A 330 3.95 0.98 -9.84
CA VAL A 330 5.39 0.73 -9.73
C VAL A 330 5.66 -0.49 -8.87
N VAL A 331 6.42 -1.44 -9.41
CA VAL A 331 6.91 -2.61 -8.67
C VAL A 331 8.28 -2.31 -8.07
N LEU A 332 8.48 -2.69 -6.81
CA LEU A 332 9.79 -2.70 -6.18
C LEU A 332 10.39 -4.09 -6.35
N LEU A 333 11.55 -4.14 -6.99
CA LEU A 333 12.31 -5.37 -7.23
C LEU A 333 13.62 -5.34 -6.46
N TRP A 334 13.91 -6.43 -5.77
CA TRP A 334 15.24 -6.73 -5.26
C TRP A 334 16.05 -7.47 -6.33
N THR A 335 17.33 -7.15 -6.42
CA THR A 335 18.36 -7.85 -7.17
C THR A 335 19.64 -7.91 -6.35
N SER A 336 20.59 -8.72 -6.72
CA SER A 336 21.90 -8.80 -6.03
C SER A 336 22.68 -7.47 -6.04
N VAL A 337 22.37 -6.56 -6.98
CA VAL A 337 23.02 -5.24 -7.10
C VAL A 337 22.23 -4.11 -6.45
N GLY A 338 21.06 -4.40 -5.87
CA GLY A 338 20.26 -3.42 -5.15
C GLY A 338 18.77 -3.49 -5.45
N ILE A 339 18.04 -2.51 -4.93
CA ILE A 339 16.59 -2.39 -5.07
C ILE A 339 16.25 -1.40 -6.18
N PHE A 340 15.33 -1.80 -7.06
CA PHE A 340 14.85 -1.03 -8.19
C PHE A 340 13.35 -0.77 -8.07
N THR A 341 12.92 0.40 -8.55
CA THR A 341 11.53 0.63 -8.96
C THR A 341 11.43 0.36 -10.45
N VAL A 342 10.39 -0.37 -10.85
CA VAL A 342 10.13 -0.70 -12.26
C VAL A 342 8.66 -0.43 -12.57
N GLN A 343 8.42 0.37 -13.61
CA GLN A 343 7.10 0.58 -14.19
C GLN A 343 7.01 -0.23 -15.49
N PHE A 344 6.33 -1.35 -15.46
CA PHE A 344 6.33 -2.29 -16.57
C PHE A 344 5.64 -1.78 -17.84
N GLU A 345 4.66 -0.89 -17.73
CA GLU A 345 3.98 -0.32 -18.89
C GLU A 345 4.93 0.53 -19.75
N SER A 346 5.69 1.42 -19.11
CA SER A 346 6.63 2.33 -19.77
C SER A 346 8.05 1.82 -19.87
N LEU A 347 8.37 0.68 -19.21
CA LEU A 347 9.71 0.13 -19.03
C LEU A 347 10.68 1.10 -18.35
N GLN A 348 10.15 2.08 -17.61
CA GLN A 348 10.98 2.99 -16.81
C GLN A 348 11.39 2.31 -15.53
N PHE A 349 12.64 2.50 -15.14
CA PHE A 349 13.18 1.98 -13.89
C PHE A 349 14.13 2.97 -13.25
N LYS A 350 14.30 2.83 -11.95
CA LYS A 350 15.26 3.60 -11.16
C LYS A 350 15.86 2.70 -10.08
N LYS A 351 17.19 2.66 -9.97
CA LYS A 351 17.88 2.07 -8.83
C LYS A 351 17.69 3.00 -7.62
N LEU A 352 17.18 2.49 -6.51
CA LEU A 352 16.92 3.28 -5.30
C LEU A 352 18.13 3.30 -4.39
N PHE A 353 18.64 2.13 -4.02
CA PHE A 353 19.79 1.97 -3.13
C PHE A 353 20.36 0.56 -3.26
N GLU A 354 21.58 0.39 -2.79
CA GLU A 354 22.21 -0.92 -2.68
C GLU A 354 21.73 -1.62 -1.42
N SER A 355 21.31 -2.88 -1.55
CA SER A 355 20.97 -3.73 -0.43
C SER A 355 21.24 -5.17 -0.79
N HIS A 356 21.98 -5.84 0.07
CA HIS A 356 22.23 -7.28 -0.05
C HIS A 356 21.14 -8.10 0.62
N ASP A 357 20.38 -7.49 1.52
CA ASP A 357 19.29 -8.13 2.22
C ASP A 357 17.98 -7.79 1.52
N TRP A 358 17.13 -8.79 1.34
CA TRP A 358 15.78 -8.57 0.84
C TRP A 358 14.81 -8.59 2.00
N TYR A 359 14.18 -7.44 2.25
CA TYR A 359 13.08 -7.33 3.19
C TYR A 359 11.83 -6.95 2.41
N ARG A 360 10.69 -7.44 2.84
CA ARG A 360 9.42 -6.97 2.28
C ARG A 360 9.29 -5.48 2.51
N CYS A 361 8.93 -4.80 1.43
CA CYS A 361 8.70 -3.37 1.42
C CYS A 361 7.20 -3.12 1.25
N CYS A 362 6.61 -2.32 2.13
CA CYS A 362 5.29 -1.76 1.88
C CYS A 362 5.44 -0.36 1.31
N PRO A 363 5.20 -0.14 0.00
CA PRO A 363 5.27 1.18 -0.59
C PRO A 363 4.29 2.14 0.07
N PHE A 364 4.74 3.35 0.35
CA PHE A 364 3.95 4.38 0.99
C PHE A 364 3.75 5.57 0.05
N GLU A 365 2.56 5.65 -0.48
CA GLU A 365 2.10 6.70 -1.38
C GLU A 365 1.26 7.70 -0.60
N GLY A 366 1.56 8.97 -0.75
CA GLY A 366 0.82 9.95 0.01
C GLY A 366 1.25 11.38 -0.29
N VAL A 367 0.36 12.32 0.00
CA VAL A 367 0.61 13.74 -0.17
C VAL A 367 1.17 14.32 1.12
N TYR A 368 2.47 14.58 1.11
CA TYR A 368 3.17 15.16 2.24
C TYR A 368 2.82 16.65 2.39
N THR A 369 2.33 17.03 3.56
CA THR A 369 2.15 18.41 3.96
C THR A 369 2.94 18.64 5.24
N ALA A 370 3.76 19.67 5.29
CA ALA A 370 4.59 20.01 6.45
C ALA A 370 3.71 20.52 7.62
N GLY A 371 2.92 19.65 8.23
CA GLY A 371 2.17 19.95 9.44
C GLY A 371 3.04 19.85 10.69
N LYS A 372 2.65 20.54 11.77
CA LYS A 372 3.27 20.38 13.09
C LYS A 372 2.95 18.97 13.61
N ASN A 373 3.94 18.07 13.67
CA ASN A 373 3.80 16.86 14.47
C ASN A 373 3.65 17.29 15.93
N LYS A 374 2.51 17.02 16.52
CA LYS A 374 2.47 16.85 17.97
C LYS A 374 3.26 15.57 18.23
N SER A 375 4.42 15.74 18.85
CA SER A 375 5.30 14.64 19.25
C SER A 375 4.50 13.64 20.09
N SER A 376 4.21 12.48 19.51
CA SER A 376 3.49 11.38 20.20
C SER A 376 4.42 10.61 21.15
N TYR A 377 5.48 11.24 21.64
CA TYR A 377 6.41 10.62 22.60
C TYR A 377 5.84 10.36 24.01
N LEU A 378 4.58 10.70 24.27
CA LEU A 378 4.02 10.69 25.64
C LEU A 378 3.01 9.57 25.95
N MET A 379 2.75 8.62 25.07
CA MET A 379 1.73 7.59 25.34
C MET A 379 2.23 6.19 25.73
N PHE A 380 3.52 5.97 25.88
CA PHE A 380 4.03 4.64 26.22
C PHE A 380 4.62 4.52 27.65
N LEU A 381 4.63 5.60 28.45
CA LEU A 381 5.18 5.56 29.82
C LEU A 381 4.15 5.32 30.93
N ASP A 382 2.85 5.30 30.65
CA ASP A 382 1.80 5.16 31.69
C ASP A 382 1.34 3.71 31.97
N TYR A 383 2.02 2.69 31.43
CA TYR A 383 1.68 1.28 31.68
C TYR A 383 2.73 0.50 32.50
N TYR A 384 3.75 1.18 33.05
CA TYR A 384 4.71 0.59 33.98
C TYR A 384 4.88 1.48 35.22
N CYS A 385 3.82 1.63 36.00
CA CYS A 385 3.86 1.93 37.43
C CYS A 385 2.85 1.07 38.16
#